data_9a9e8c79232150a886be8be24af36268
#
_entry.id   9a9e8c79232150a886be8be24af36268
#
_cell.length_a   1.000
_cell.length_b   1.000
_cell.length_c   1.000
_cell.angle_alpha   90.00
_cell.angle_beta   90.00
_cell.angle_gamma   90.00
#
_symmetry.space_group_name_H-M   'P 1'
#
loop_
_entity.id
_entity.type
_entity.pdbx_description
1 polymer ?
#
loop_
_entity_poly.entity_id
_entity_poly.type
_entity_poly.pdbx_seq_one_letter_code
_entity_poly.pdbx_strand_id
1 'polypeptide(L)'
;APDETGTVYSGCGIQDKDNLTGYGEGTLLYFYTAAGGRNQWSVDAGNLFTQRLAYSTDGGKTLQRSEKFCMPHIVNENRDPKVFYHKESKAFIMVLYLDGYDFAVYRSTDLLNWEETQRISEPGMWECPDLLELEVKNVPGEKRWVFWSADGYYMTGEFDGYKFKPDGCRKSGYSSVLPYAAQTFSGVDDRVISMAWLRMKNDRGNYRGLMSLPTELSLVKEGSDYKICFAPAKELENLETEWYDNLKNKISPEGQAC
;
A
#
# COMPACT_ATOMS: atom_id res chain seq x y z
N ALA A 1 -16.47 -13.05 -1.34
CA ALA A 1 -16.66 -14.52 -1.36
C ALA A 1 -15.27 -15.16 -1.28
N PRO A 2 -15.09 -16.29 -0.60
CA PRO A 2 -13.81 -16.98 -0.60
C PRO A 2 -13.46 -17.41 -2.03
N ASP A 3 -12.20 -17.30 -2.37
CA ASP A 3 -11.66 -17.87 -3.62
C ASP A 3 -11.55 -19.39 -3.46
N GLU A 4 -11.71 -20.15 -4.55
CA GLU A 4 -11.53 -21.63 -4.54
C GLU A 4 -10.11 -22.04 -4.16
N THR A 5 -9.15 -21.11 -4.24
CA THR A 5 -7.75 -21.36 -3.93
C THR A 5 -7.35 -20.95 -2.51
N GLY A 6 -8.18 -20.20 -1.80
CA GLY A 6 -7.89 -19.78 -0.43
C GLY A 6 -8.82 -18.71 0.11
N THR A 7 -8.51 -18.23 1.30
CA THR A 7 -9.15 -17.05 1.88
C THR A 7 -8.65 -15.81 1.15
N VAL A 8 -9.57 -14.91 0.77
CA VAL A 8 -9.20 -13.65 0.11
C VAL A 8 -8.59 -12.69 1.14
N TYR A 9 -7.30 -12.39 0.97
CA TYR A 9 -6.58 -11.37 1.72
C TYR A 9 -6.51 -10.08 0.90
N SER A 10 -6.01 -9.01 1.50
CA SER A 10 -5.88 -7.70 0.88
C SER A 10 -4.89 -7.66 -0.29
N GLY A 11 -4.91 -6.56 -0.98
CA GLY A 11 -4.08 -6.25 -2.12
C GLY A 11 -4.33 -4.81 -2.58
N CYS A 12 -4.28 -4.55 -3.87
CA CYS A 12 -4.43 -3.20 -4.41
C CYS A 12 -5.29 -3.16 -5.67
N GLY A 13 -5.78 -1.96 -6.00
CA GLY A 13 -6.50 -1.68 -7.23
C GLY A 13 -5.68 -0.81 -8.19
N ILE A 14 -5.83 -1.05 -9.49
CA ILE A 14 -5.28 -0.23 -10.57
C ILE A 14 -6.25 -0.21 -11.75
N GLN A 15 -6.22 0.84 -12.56
CA GLN A 15 -7.02 0.90 -13.79
C GLN A 15 -6.18 0.49 -15.00
N ASP A 16 -6.70 -0.44 -15.80
CA ASP A 16 -6.17 -0.83 -17.10
C ASP A 16 -6.64 0.16 -18.16
N LYS A 17 -5.94 1.28 -18.29
CA LYS A 17 -6.31 2.37 -19.21
C LYS A 17 -6.19 1.99 -20.68
N ASP A 18 -5.27 1.10 -21.00
CA ASP A 18 -4.89 0.76 -22.38
C ASP A 18 -5.40 -0.61 -22.83
N ASN A 19 -6.28 -1.24 -22.03
CA ASN A 19 -6.82 -2.58 -22.30
C ASN A 19 -5.74 -3.66 -22.48
N LEU A 20 -4.66 -3.60 -21.72
CA LEU A 20 -3.54 -4.55 -21.79
C LEU A 20 -3.96 -5.97 -21.41
N THR A 21 -4.91 -6.09 -20.48
CA THR A 21 -5.43 -7.39 -20.05
C THR A 21 -6.49 -7.97 -20.99
N GLY A 22 -7.02 -7.17 -21.92
CA GLY A 22 -8.07 -7.57 -22.87
C GLY A 22 -9.45 -7.76 -22.22
N TYR A 23 -9.72 -7.08 -21.09
CA TYR A 23 -11.06 -7.02 -20.47
C TYR A 23 -11.85 -5.77 -20.88
N GLY A 24 -11.23 -4.83 -21.55
CA GLY A 24 -11.79 -3.56 -21.97
C GLY A 24 -11.02 -2.37 -21.40
N GLU A 25 -11.01 -1.26 -22.14
CA GLU A 25 -10.38 0.00 -21.74
C GLU A 25 -11.02 0.52 -20.44
N GLY A 26 -10.18 0.97 -19.51
CA GLY A 26 -10.62 1.52 -18.24
C GLY A 26 -11.09 0.49 -17.20
N THR A 27 -10.95 -0.80 -17.48
CA THR A 27 -11.26 -1.88 -16.53
C THR A 27 -10.51 -1.67 -15.21
N LEU A 28 -11.21 -1.82 -14.09
CA LEU A 28 -10.59 -1.82 -12.77
C LEU A 28 -10.06 -3.22 -12.47
N LEU A 29 -8.79 -3.29 -12.12
CA LEU A 29 -8.08 -4.52 -11.76
C LEU A 29 -7.78 -4.53 -10.27
N TYR A 30 -7.98 -5.67 -9.61
CA TYR A 30 -7.72 -5.86 -8.18
C TYR A 30 -6.79 -7.05 -8.00
N PHE A 31 -5.53 -6.79 -7.72
CA PHE A 31 -4.55 -7.78 -7.34
C PHE A 31 -4.73 -8.11 -5.87
N TYR A 32 -4.82 -9.38 -5.52
CA TYR A 32 -5.06 -9.83 -4.15
C TYR A 32 -4.34 -11.15 -3.86
N THR A 33 -4.19 -11.46 -2.59
CA THR A 33 -3.65 -12.75 -2.16
C THR A 33 -4.78 -13.73 -1.90
N ALA A 34 -4.73 -14.91 -2.53
CA ALA A 34 -5.50 -16.07 -2.13
C ALA A 34 -4.67 -16.88 -1.13
N ALA A 35 -5.03 -16.79 0.15
CA ALA A 35 -4.31 -17.40 1.25
C ALA A 35 -4.75 -18.86 1.42
N GLY A 36 -4.06 -19.77 0.77
CA GLY A 36 -4.24 -21.20 0.90
C GLY A 36 -3.86 -21.68 2.31
N GLY A 37 -4.50 -22.76 2.78
CA GLY A 37 -4.24 -23.29 4.12
C GLY A 37 -4.87 -22.48 5.28
N ARG A 38 -5.70 -21.45 4.97
CA ARG A 38 -6.35 -20.59 5.97
C ARG A 38 -7.84 -20.87 6.20
N ASN A 39 -8.38 -21.87 5.51
CA ASN A 39 -9.71 -22.43 5.74
C ASN A 39 -9.68 -23.93 5.41
N GLN A 40 -10.68 -24.69 5.92
CA GLN A 40 -10.62 -26.15 5.88
C GLN A 40 -10.52 -26.69 4.44
N TRP A 41 -11.33 -26.20 3.51
CA TRP A 41 -11.30 -26.70 2.14
C TRP A 41 -10.00 -26.40 1.39
N SER A 42 -9.33 -25.28 1.66
CA SER A 42 -8.01 -25.01 1.07
C SER A 42 -6.89 -25.85 1.70
N VAL A 43 -7.03 -26.22 2.97
CA VAL A 43 -6.16 -27.23 3.63
C VAL A 43 -6.35 -28.59 2.96
N ASP A 44 -7.59 -29.04 2.80
CA ASP A 44 -7.93 -30.33 2.19
C ASP A 44 -7.46 -30.43 0.74
N ALA A 45 -7.48 -29.30 0.01
CA ALA A 45 -6.99 -29.21 -1.37
C ALA A 45 -5.47 -29.03 -1.48
N GLY A 46 -4.75 -28.86 -0.37
CA GLY A 46 -3.29 -28.59 -0.39
C GLY A 46 -2.92 -27.24 -1.00
N ASN A 47 -3.84 -26.26 -0.99
CA ASN A 47 -3.61 -24.96 -1.58
C ASN A 47 -2.61 -24.14 -0.76
N LEU A 48 -1.76 -23.41 -1.46
CA LEU A 48 -0.76 -22.50 -0.91
C LEU A 48 -1.10 -21.05 -1.23
N PHE A 49 -0.36 -20.11 -0.65
CA PHE A 49 -0.51 -18.68 -0.93
C PHE A 49 -0.16 -18.36 -2.39
N THR A 50 -1.08 -17.75 -3.12
CA THR A 50 -0.89 -17.31 -4.52
C THR A 50 -1.40 -15.89 -4.68
N GLN A 51 -0.88 -15.15 -5.68
CA GLN A 51 -1.44 -13.86 -6.03
C GLN A 51 -2.42 -14.03 -7.19
N ARG A 52 -3.56 -13.38 -7.07
CA ARG A 52 -4.69 -13.49 -8.00
C ARG A 52 -5.13 -12.11 -8.49
N LEU A 53 -5.96 -12.12 -9.52
CA LEU A 53 -6.55 -10.93 -10.11
C LEU A 53 -8.07 -11.07 -10.17
N ALA A 54 -8.78 -10.04 -9.72
CA ALA A 54 -10.18 -9.80 -10.03
C ALA A 54 -10.31 -8.54 -10.87
N TYR A 55 -11.38 -8.40 -11.63
CA TYR A 55 -11.62 -7.26 -12.49
C TYR A 55 -13.07 -6.80 -12.45
N SER A 56 -13.28 -5.53 -12.80
CA SER A 56 -14.60 -4.92 -12.94
C SER A 56 -14.65 -4.08 -14.20
N THR A 57 -15.66 -4.29 -15.02
CA THR A 57 -15.97 -3.54 -16.24
C THR A 57 -17.12 -2.55 -16.05
N ASP A 58 -17.67 -2.44 -14.85
CA ASP A 58 -18.85 -1.62 -14.53
C ASP A 58 -18.60 -0.56 -13.45
N GLY A 59 -17.34 -0.14 -13.32
CA GLY A 59 -16.92 0.89 -12.36
C GLY A 59 -16.89 0.40 -10.91
N GLY A 60 -16.60 -0.88 -10.69
CA GLY A 60 -16.45 -1.46 -9.36
C GLY A 60 -17.74 -1.94 -8.72
N LYS A 61 -18.87 -1.93 -9.43
CA LYS A 61 -20.16 -2.43 -8.91
C LYS A 61 -20.16 -3.94 -8.76
N THR A 62 -19.57 -4.64 -9.71
CA THR A 62 -19.36 -6.09 -9.65
C THR A 62 -17.89 -6.45 -9.87
N LEU A 63 -17.46 -7.54 -9.25
CA LEU A 63 -16.12 -8.08 -9.39
C LEU A 63 -16.22 -9.49 -9.98
N GLN A 64 -15.36 -9.79 -10.94
CA GLN A 64 -15.17 -11.10 -11.54
C GLN A 64 -13.74 -11.57 -11.32
N ARG A 65 -13.56 -12.87 -11.03
CA ARG A 65 -12.22 -13.45 -10.95
C ARG A 65 -11.62 -13.60 -12.34
N SER A 66 -10.36 -13.25 -12.50
CA SER A 66 -9.62 -13.47 -13.73
C SER A 66 -9.02 -14.87 -13.75
N GLU A 67 -9.15 -15.56 -14.87
CA GLU A 67 -8.42 -16.79 -15.15
C GLU A 67 -7.10 -16.51 -15.91
N LYS A 68 -6.87 -15.28 -16.34
CA LYS A 68 -5.67 -14.90 -17.12
C LYS A 68 -4.43 -14.69 -16.25
N PHE A 69 -4.60 -14.49 -14.94
CA PHE A 69 -3.48 -14.21 -14.04
C PHE A 69 -3.51 -15.09 -12.80
N CYS A 70 -2.38 -15.73 -12.55
CA CYS A 70 -2.05 -16.36 -11.29
C CYS A 70 -0.54 -16.34 -11.10
N MET A 71 -0.05 -15.60 -10.10
CA MET A 71 1.32 -15.75 -9.64
C MET A 71 1.35 -16.92 -8.66
N PRO A 72 2.12 -17.99 -8.97
CA PRO A 72 2.15 -19.18 -8.13
C PRO A 72 2.75 -18.89 -6.76
N HIS A 73 2.62 -19.85 -5.87
CA HIS A 73 3.29 -19.82 -4.58
C HIS A 73 4.80 -19.66 -4.74
N ILE A 74 5.37 -18.74 -3.96
CA ILE A 74 6.80 -18.43 -3.98
C ILE A 74 7.47 -19.01 -2.73
N VAL A 75 6.99 -18.61 -1.57
CA VAL A 75 7.52 -19.03 -0.26
C VAL A 75 6.47 -18.77 0.83
N ASN A 76 6.38 -19.66 1.80
CA ASN A 76 5.56 -19.54 3.01
C ASN A 76 4.24 -18.79 2.82
N GLU A 77 4.10 -17.60 3.40
CA GLU A 77 2.87 -16.80 3.39
C GLU A 77 3.04 -15.52 2.56
N ASN A 78 3.66 -15.62 1.38
CA ASN A 78 3.83 -14.48 0.47
C ASN A 78 2.48 -13.81 0.15
N ARG A 79 2.40 -12.47 0.36
CA ARG A 79 1.14 -11.71 0.33
C ARG A 79 1.32 -10.22 0.10
N ASP A 80 0.20 -9.50 0.07
CA ASP A 80 0.10 -8.05 0.04
C ASP A 80 0.71 -7.42 -1.23
N PRO A 81 0.22 -7.81 -2.43
CA PRO A 81 0.71 -7.23 -3.67
C PRO A 81 0.31 -5.76 -3.76
N LYS A 82 1.26 -4.89 -4.05
CA LYS A 82 1.03 -3.49 -4.40
C LYS A 82 1.53 -3.22 -5.80
N VAL A 83 0.65 -2.71 -6.67
CA VAL A 83 0.94 -2.46 -8.08
C VAL A 83 0.79 -0.98 -8.41
N PHE A 84 1.74 -0.43 -9.17
CA PHE A 84 1.68 0.93 -9.71
C PHE A 84 2.35 1.00 -11.09
N TYR A 85 2.09 2.07 -11.83
CA TYR A 85 2.74 2.33 -13.12
C TYR A 85 3.96 3.24 -12.93
N HIS A 86 5.14 2.77 -13.34
CA HIS A 86 6.38 3.54 -13.35
C HIS A 86 6.53 4.23 -14.71
N LYS A 87 6.35 5.57 -14.72
CA LYS A 87 6.27 6.37 -15.95
C LYS A 87 7.55 6.34 -16.77
N GLU A 88 8.71 6.46 -16.13
CA GLU A 88 10.03 6.56 -16.77
C GLU A 88 10.40 5.27 -17.51
N SER A 89 10.16 4.09 -16.90
CA SER A 89 10.44 2.79 -17.51
C SER A 89 9.26 2.23 -18.31
N LYS A 90 8.12 2.94 -18.34
CA LYS A 90 6.89 2.55 -19.05
C LYS A 90 6.45 1.12 -18.72
N ALA A 91 6.42 0.79 -17.44
CA ALA A 91 6.08 -0.54 -16.97
C ALA A 91 5.30 -0.49 -15.67
N PHE A 92 4.56 -1.55 -15.39
CA PHE A 92 3.93 -1.77 -14.09
C PHE A 92 4.93 -2.46 -13.17
N ILE A 93 4.92 -2.03 -11.93
CA ILE A 93 5.76 -2.57 -10.87
C ILE A 93 4.84 -3.18 -9.81
N MET A 94 5.18 -4.37 -9.34
CA MET A 94 4.54 -4.97 -8.18
C MET A 94 5.60 -5.15 -7.10
N VAL A 95 5.33 -4.65 -5.90
CA VAL A 95 6.07 -5.03 -4.71
C VAL A 95 5.24 -6.03 -3.90
N LEU A 96 5.89 -7.07 -3.40
CA LEU A 96 5.25 -8.19 -2.73
C LEU A 96 6.04 -8.57 -1.48
N TYR A 97 5.35 -8.76 -0.36
CA TYR A 97 5.95 -9.38 0.81
C TYR A 97 6.12 -10.89 0.59
N LEU A 98 7.27 -11.41 0.93
CA LEU A 98 7.60 -12.82 0.79
C LEU A 98 7.46 -13.57 2.12
N ASP A 99 8.40 -13.33 3.03
CA ASP A 99 8.45 -13.95 4.36
C ASP A 99 9.49 -13.24 5.24
N GLY A 100 9.33 -13.31 6.57
CA GLY A 100 10.26 -12.70 7.50
C GLY A 100 10.45 -11.20 7.25
N TYR A 101 11.59 -10.83 6.70
CA TYR A 101 11.93 -9.45 6.33
C TYR A 101 12.17 -9.27 4.84
N ASP A 102 11.71 -10.24 4.03
CA ASP A 102 12.00 -10.32 2.61
C ASP A 102 10.81 -9.84 1.76
N PHE A 103 11.14 -9.10 0.72
CA PHE A 103 10.23 -8.57 -0.26
C PHE A 103 10.78 -8.84 -1.67
N ALA A 104 9.89 -8.84 -2.66
CA ALA A 104 10.28 -8.90 -4.05
C ALA A 104 9.69 -7.74 -4.86
N VAL A 105 10.43 -7.32 -5.88
CA VAL A 105 9.99 -6.37 -6.89
C VAL A 105 9.81 -7.13 -8.20
N TYR A 106 8.64 -6.99 -8.80
CA TYR A 106 8.30 -7.55 -10.10
C TYR A 106 7.99 -6.43 -11.08
N ARG A 107 8.24 -6.71 -12.34
CA ARG A 107 7.98 -5.80 -13.47
C ARG A 107 7.12 -6.49 -14.52
N SER A 108 6.18 -5.73 -15.10
CA SER A 108 5.30 -6.18 -16.17
C SER A 108 5.05 -5.06 -17.17
N THR A 109 4.84 -5.42 -18.44
CA THR A 109 4.37 -4.48 -19.48
C THR A 109 2.93 -4.74 -19.90
N ASP A 110 2.31 -5.81 -19.40
CA ASP A 110 0.97 -6.27 -19.81
C ASP A 110 0.03 -6.58 -18.62
N LEU A 111 0.50 -6.39 -17.36
CA LEU A 111 -0.25 -6.67 -16.12
C LEU A 111 -0.54 -8.17 -15.88
N LEU A 112 -0.18 -9.05 -16.79
CA LEU A 112 -0.45 -10.49 -16.71
C LEU A 112 0.83 -11.30 -16.51
N ASN A 113 1.92 -10.89 -17.15
CA ASN A 113 3.22 -11.55 -17.07
C ASN A 113 4.19 -10.69 -16.26
N TRP A 114 4.79 -11.28 -15.22
CA TRP A 114 5.63 -10.56 -14.24
C TRP A 114 7.01 -11.21 -14.14
N GLU A 115 8.04 -10.39 -14.23
CA GLU A 115 9.44 -10.76 -14.05
C GLU A 115 9.94 -10.27 -12.68
N GLU A 116 10.56 -11.14 -11.88
CA GLU A 116 11.23 -10.73 -10.64
C GLU A 116 12.51 -9.98 -11.00
N THR A 117 12.64 -8.72 -10.54
CA THR A 117 13.79 -7.87 -10.84
C THR A 117 14.69 -7.66 -9.64
N GLN A 118 14.15 -7.79 -8.42
CA GLN A 118 14.91 -7.58 -7.20
C GLN A 118 14.28 -8.33 -6.02
N ARG A 119 15.12 -8.79 -5.11
CA ARG A 119 14.75 -9.09 -3.71
C ARG A 119 15.35 -8.06 -2.79
N ILE A 120 14.57 -7.64 -1.79
CA ILE A 120 14.95 -6.70 -0.74
C ILE A 120 14.78 -7.43 0.57
N SER A 121 15.82 -7.44 1.40
CA SER A 121 15.78 -7.97 2.77
C SER A 121 16.18 -6.85 3.73
N GLU A 122 15.26 -6.45 4.62
CA GLU A 122 15.52 -5.39 5.58
C GLU A 122 14.98 -5.78 6.96
N PRO A 123 15.84 -6.20 7.90
CA PRO A 123 15.42 -6.62 9.23
C PRO A 123 14.56 -5.59 9.94
N GLY A 124 13.38 -6.03 10.39
CA GLY A 124 12.40 -5.21 11.09
C GLY A 124 11.40 -4.48 10.18
N MET A 125 11.44 -4.70 8.87
CA MET A 125 10.36 -4.37 7.94
C MET A 125 9.62 -5.64 7.55
N TRP A 126 8.30 -5.60 7.53
CA TRP A 126 7.48 -6.76 7.15
C TRP A 126 6.12 -6.33 6.63
N GLU A 127 5.46 -7.19 5.86
CA GLU A 127 4.09 -7.04 5.35
C GLU A 127 3.81 -5.71 4.62
N CYS A 128 2.73 -5.68 3.87
CA CYS A 128 2.13 -4.50 3.24
C CYS A 128 3.16 -3.55 2.61
N PRO A 129 4.03 -4.04 1.69
CA PRO A 129 5.01 -3.17 1.06
C PRO A 129 4.31 -2.12 0.19
N ASP A 130 4.88 -0.93 0.14
CA ASP A 130 4.58 0.09 -0.86
C ASP A 130 5.88 0.70 -1.38
N LEU A 131 5.90 1.08 -2.64
CA LEU A 131 7.03 1.76 -3.27
C LEU A 131 6.50 2.98 -4.01
N LEU A 132 6.82 4.16 -3.52
CA LEU A 132 6.19 5.41 -3.92
C LEU A 132 7.21 6.53 -4.11
N GLU A 133 6.97 7.40 -5.08
CA GLU A 133 7.77 8.59 -5.31
C GLU A 133 7.13 9.78 -4.59
N LEU A 134 7.86 10.41 -3.68
CA LEU A 134 7.40 11.55 -2.89
C LEU A 134 8.15 12.83 -3.24
N GLU A 135 7.43 13.96 -3.25
CA GLU A 135 8.02 15.28 -3.35
C GLU A 135 8.77 15.65 -2.06
N VAL A 136 9.91 16.34 -2.22
CA VAL A 136 10.70 16.92 -1.14
C VAL A 136 10.26 18.39 -0.95
N LYS A 137 9.38 18.65 0.01
CA LYS A 137 8.68 19.95 0.18
C LYS A 137 9.62 21.18 0.31
N ASN A 138 10.77 21.01 0.91
CA ASN A 138 11.74 22.13 1.11
C ASN A 138 12.81 22.22 0.02
N VAL A 139 12.73 21.40 -1.04
CA VAL A 139 13.61 21.46 -2.21
C VAL A 139 12.77 21.38 -3.48
N PRO A 140 12.41 22.53 -4.10
CA PRO A 140 11.53 22.55 -5.25
C PRO A 140 12.00 21.66 -6.41
N GLY A 141 11.11 20.78 -6.89
CA GLY A 141 11.37 19.87 -8.00
C GLY A 141 12.15 18.61 -7.65
N GLU A 142 12.64 18.48 -6.40
CA GLU A 142 13.27 17.26 -5.94
C GLU A 142 12.22 16.24 -5.53
N LYS A 143 12.41 14.98 -5.95
CA LYS A 143 11.63 13.82 -5.56
C LYS A 143 12.53 12.71 -5.09
N ARG A 144 11.99 11.81 -4.27
CA ARG A 144 12.72 10.63 -3.79
C ARG A 144 11.78 9.45 -3.67
N TRP A 145 12.28 8.27 -4.00
CA TRP A 145 11.55 7.04 -3.80
C TRP A 145 11.58 6.61 -2.33
N VAL A 146 10.47 6.04 -1.89
CA VAL A 146 10.29 5.52 -0.54
C VAL A 146 9.81 4.09 -0.63
N PHE A 147 10.54 3.15 -0.04
CA PHE A 147 10.08 1.79 0.21
C PHE A 147 9.52 1.73 1.63
N TRP A 148 8.27 1.29 1.76
CA TRP A 148 7.46 1.33 2.98
C TRP A 148 7.02 -0.07 3.40
N SER A 149 6.76 -0.30 4.71
CA SER A 149 6.22 -1.55 5.27
C SER A 149 5.11 -1.30 6.29
N ALA A 150 4.42 -2.38 6.68
CA ALA A 150 3.20 -2.32 7.51
C ALA A 150 3.33 -1.52 8.81
N ASP A 151 4.44 -1.61 9.51
CA ASP A 151 4.70 -0.90 10.77
C ASP A 151 5.10 0.58 10.59
N GLY A 152 5.12 1.05 9.33
CA GLY A 152 5.53 2.41 9.02
C GLY A 152 7.05 2.61 9.03
N TYR A 153 7.83 1.54 9.03
CA TYR A 153 9.24 1.64 8.69
C TYR A 153 9.40 1.90 7.20
N TYR A 154 10.38 2.74 6.86
CA TYR A 154 10.64 3.11 5.48
C TYR A 154 12.13 3.31 5.21
N MET A 155 12.50 3.17 3.96
CA MET A 155 13.80 3.57 3.40
C MET A 155 13.57 4.59 2.31
N THR A 156 14.42 5.60 2.22
CA THR A 156 14.49 6.50 1.05
C THR A 156 15.54 6.00 0.08
N GLY A 157 15.39 6.31 -1.20
CA GLY A 157 16.34 5.85 -2.21
C GLY A 157 16.00 6.29 -3.62
N GLU A 158 16.62 5.62 -4.58
CA GLU A 158 16.37 5.73 -6.01
C GLU A 158 15.73 4.45 -6.53
N PHE A 159 14.87 4.59 -7.54
CA PHE A 159 14.26 3.46 -8.23
C PHE A 159 14.26 3.72 -9.75
N ASP A 160 14.79 2.78 -10.51
CA ASP A 160 14.99 2.90 -11.96
C ASP A 160 13.94 2.12 -12.79
N GLY A 161 12.91 1.58 -12.12
CA GLY A 161 11.92 0.70 -12.73
C GLY A 161 12.30 -0.79 -12.67
N TYR A 162 13.47 -1.12 -12.12
CA TYR A 162 13.97 -2.47 -11.93
C TYR A 162 14.45 -2.70 -10.50
N LYS A 163 15.20 -1.74 -9.95
CA LYS A 163 15.86 -1.90 -8.66
C LYS A 163 15.68 -0.66 -7.79
N PHE A 164 15.27 -0.89 -6.56
CA PHE A 164 15.33 0.12 -5.50
C PHE A 164 16.72 0.07 -4.86
N LYS A 165 17.39 1.23 -4.83
CA LYS A 165 18.69 1.42 -4.20
C LYS A 165 18.52 2.35 -3.01
N PRO A 166 18.56 1.85 -1.75
CA PRO A 166 18.36 2.68 -0.58
C PRO A 166 19.53 3.64 -0.36
N ASP A 167 19.23 4.82 0.17
CA ASP A 167 20.22 5.82 0.59
C ASP A 167 20.94 5.44 1.89
N GLY A 168 20.30 4.61 2.72
CA GLY A 168 20.79 4.19 4.03
C GLY A 168 19.82 3.23 4.73
N CYS A 169 19.97 3.11 6.04
CA CYS A 169 19.15 2.22 6.86
C CYS A 169 17.69 2.67 6.93
N ARG A 170 16.80 1.74 7.28
CA ARG A 170 15.40 2.03 7.55
C ARG A 170 15.19 3.05 8.67
N LYS A 171 14.12 3.79 8.58
CA LYS A 171 13.65 4.81 9.52
C LYS A 171 12.23 4.48 9.99
N SER A 172 11.81 5.05 11.12
CA SER A 172 10.43 4.98 11.57
C SER A 172 9.65 6.21 11.09
N GLY A 173 8.53 5.99 10.40
CA GLY A 173 7.60 7.05 10.03
C GLY A 173 6.57 7.32 11.12
N TYR A 174 6.25 6.33 11.96
CA TYR A 174 5.27 6.48 13.04
C TYR A 174 5.94 6.63 14.40
N SER A 175 5.38 7.51 15.24
CA SER A 175 5.79 7.72 16.62
C SER A 175 5.12 6.75 17.61
N SER A 176 4.21 5.90 17.14
CA SER A 176 3.48 4.94 17.97
C SER A 176 3.23 3.63 17.22
N VAL A 177 2.83 2.60 17.95
CA VAL A 177 2.48 1.28 17.40
C VAL A 177 1.02 1.19 16.93
N LEU A 178 0.24 2.26 17.05
CA LEU A 178 -1.18 2.25 16.67
C LEU A 178 -1.39 2.12 15.15
N PRO A 179 -0.76 2.95 14.29
CA PRO A 179 -0.94 2.82 12.86
C PRO A 179 -0.24 1.55 12.33
N TYR A 180 -0.92 0.83 11.47
CA TYR A 180 -0.44 -0.40 10.86
C TYR A 180 -1.05 -0.62 9.48
N ALA A 181 -0.36 -1.39 8.63
CA ALA A 181 -0.86 -1.83 7.32
C ALA A 181 -1.38 -0.68 6.46
N ALA A 182 -0.67 0.46 6.46
CA ALA A 182 -1.03 1.59 5.63
C ALA A 182 -0.98 1.24 4.15
N GLN A 183 -1.96 1.74 3.40
CA GLN A 183 -2.02 1.62 1.96
C GLN A 183 -2.19 2.99 1.32
N THR A 184 -1.55 3.21 0.17
CA THR A 184 -1.73 4.42 -0.62
C THR A 184 -2.81 4.23 -1.68
N PHE A 185 -3.54 5.30 -1.98
CA PHE A 185 -4.57 5.30 -3.01
C PHE A 185 -3.95 5.30 -4.40
N SER A 186 -4.52 4.51 -5.31
CA SER A 186 -4.22 4.56 -6.75
C SER A 186 -5.12 5.58 -7.45
N GLY A 187 -4.63 6.15 -8.57
CA GLY A 187 -5.42 7.08 -9.38
C GLY A 187 -5.46 8.50 -8.84
N VAL A 188 -4.55 8.86 -7.93
CA VAL A 188 -4.30 10.23 -7.49
C VAL A 188 -2.98 10.65 -8.11
N ASP A 189 -3.04 11.53 -9.13
CA ASP A 189 -1.89 11.81 -9.99
C ASP A 189 -0.97 12.92 -9.45
N ASP A 190 -1.47 13.80 -8.58
CA ASP A 190 -0.79 15.02 -8.11
C ASP A 190 -0.20 14.90 -6.70
N ARG A 191 -0.52 13.85 -5.97
CA ARG A 191 -0.09 13.65 -4.57
C ARG A 191 -0.25 12.19 -4.14
N VAL A 192 0.35 11.83 -3.03
CA VAL A 192 0.25 10.49 -2.44
C VAL A 192 -0.56 10.57 -1.16
N ILE A 193 -1.70 9.88 -1.13
CA ILE A 193 -2.60 9.81 0.01
C ILE A 193 -2.57 8.40 0.59
N SER A 194 -2.42 8.30 1.90
CA SER A 194 -2.35 7.05 2.66
C SER A 194 -3.45 6.97 3.71
N MET A 195 -3.90 5.77 4.00
CA MET A 195 -4.72 5.43 5.17
C MET A 195 -4.13 4.21 5.86
N ALA A 196 -4.18 4.21 7.19
CA ALA A 196 -3.70 3.11 8.03
C ALA A 196 -4.82 2.56 8.91
N TRP A 197 -4.69 1.29 9.28
CA TRP A 197 -5.46 0.73 10.39
C TRP A 197 -4.86 1.17 11.72
N LEU A 198 -5.70 1.76 12.59
CA LEU A 198 -5.33 2.09 13.97
C LEU A 198 -5.71 0.92 14.87
N ARG A 199 -4.72 0.24 15.41
CA ARG A 199 -4.87 -0.98 16.27
C ARG A 199 -5.39 -0.64 17.67
N MET A 200 -6.46 0.14 17.75
CA MET A 200 -7.07 0.52 19.02
C MET A 200 -7.91 -0.63 19.59
N LYS A 201 -7.82 -0.81 20.90
CA LYS A 201 -8.74 -1.68 21.61
C LYS A 201 -10.10 -1.01 21.64
N ASN A 202 -11.14 -1.78 21.31
CA ASN A 202 -12.52 -1.34 21.49
C ASN A 202 -13.27 -2.34 22.36
N ASP A 203 -13.52 -1.96 23.60
CA ASP A 203 -14.19 -2.81 24.59
C ASP A 203 -15.72 -2.70 24.55
N ARG A 204 -16.27 -1.85 23.68
CA ARG A 204 -17.71 -1.48 23.67
C ARG A 204 -18.41 -1.67 22.31
N GLY A 205 -17.75 -2.21 21.31
CA GLY A 205 -18.33 -2.27 19.96
C GLY A 205 -18.09 -3.60 19.24
N ASN A 206 -18.79 -3.78 18.13
CA ASN A 206 -18.69 -4.96 17.26
C ASN A 206 -17.56 -4.85 16.22
N TYR A 207 -16.63 -3.90 16.36
CA TYR A 207 -15.50 -3.67 15.48
C TYR A 207 -14.19 -3.59 16.27
N ARG A 208 -13.08 -3.81 15.61
CA ARG A 208 -11.74 -3.70 16.19
C ARG A 208 -10.93 -2.67 15.41
N GLY A 209 -10.38 -1.68 16.14
CA GLY A 209 -9.60 -0.60 15.57
C GLY A 209 -10.44 0.44 14.84
N LEU A 210 -9.76 1.38 14.23
CA LEU A 210 -10.32 2.45 13.41
C LEU A 210 -9.47 2.58 12.15
N MET A 211 -9.99 3.22 11.12
CA MET A 211 -9.17 3.75 10.03
C MET A 211 -8.61 5.11 10.44
N SER A 212 -7.37 5.39 10.06
CA SER A 212 -6.81 6.74 10.20
C SER A 212 -7.58 7.72 9.30
N LEU A 213 -7.44 9.01 9.55
CA LEU A 213 -7.79 10.00 8.54
C LEU A 213 -6.91 9.82 7.30
N PRO A 214 -7.41 10.12 6.09
CA PRO A 214 -6.58 10.18 4.91
C PRO A 214 -5.47 11.22 5.09
N THR A 215 -4.26 10.81 4.80
CA THR A 215 -3.04 11.58 5.10
C THR A 215 -2.20 11.72 3.83
N GLU A 216 -1.87 12.95 3.46
CA GLU A 216 -0.97 13.25 2.36
C GLU A 216 0.48 13.04 2.81
N LEU A 217 1.25 12.29 2.02
CA LEU A 217 2.65 11.98 2.28
C LEU A 217 3.57 12.88 1.47
N SER A 218 4.66 13.31 2.09
CA SER A 218 5.75 14.04 1.44
C SER A 218 7.06 13.80 2.19
N LEU A 219 8.15 14.39 1.71
CA LEU A 219 9.45 14.36 2.36
C LEU A 219 9.91 15.76 2.70
N VAL A 220 10.78 15.85 3.71
CA VAL A 220 11.61 17.02 4.03
C VAL A 220 13.07 16.56 4.08
N LYS A 221 13.96 17.34 3.46
CA LYS A 221 15.40 17.09 3.45
C LYS A 221 16.05 17.81 4.62
N GLU A 222 16.82 17.06 5.42
CA GLU A 222 17.63 17.57 6.52
C GLU A 222 19.09 17.12 6.32
N GLY A 223 19.94 18.04 5.84
CA GLY A 223 21.30 17.70 5.44
C GLY A 223 21.32 16.74 4.25
N SER A 224 21.90 15.56 4.46
CA SER A 224 21.88 14.46 3.46
C SER A 224 20.71 13.48 3.65
N ASP A 225 19.87 13.69 4.64
CA ASP A 225 18.80 12.78 5.02
C ASP A 225 17.42 13.26 4.56
N TYR A 226 16.46 12.31 4.40
CA TYR A 226 15.07 12.59 4.04
C TYR A 226 14.16 12.03 5.11
N LYS A 227 13.25 12.87 5.61
CA LYS A 227 12.24 12.47 6.60
C LYS A 227 10.86 12.55 6.01
N ILE A 228 10.05 11.49 6.25
CA ILE A 228 8.66 11.47 5.81
C ILE A 228 7.83 12.43 6.65
N CYS A 229 6.93 13.14 5.98
CA CYS A 229 5.98 14.07 6.57
C CYS A 229 4.55 13.62 6.26
N PHE A 230 3.67 13.82 7.22
CA PHE A 230 2.27 13.49 7.16
C PHE A 230 1.46 14.78 7.33
N ALA A 231 0.56 15.07 6.41
CA ALA A 231 -0.39 16.17 6.52
C ALA A 231 -1.82 15.62 6.32
N PRO A 232 -2.83 16.13 7.01
CA PRO A 232 -4.21 15.79 6.68
C PRO A 232 -4.50 16.04 5.20
N ALA A 233 -5.21 15.13 4.54
CA ALA A 233 -5.62 15.38 3.16
C ALA A 233 -6.51 16.61 3.08
N LYS A 234 -6.32 17.44 2.05
CA LYS A 234 -7.02 18.74 1.90
C LYS A 234 -8.55 18.62 1.92
N GLU A 235 -9.10 17.47 1.52
CA GLU A 235 -10.54 17.20 1.55
C GLU A 235 -11.13 17.25 2.95
N LEU A 236 -10.32 17.04 3.99
CA LEU A 236 -10.75 17.11 5.39
C LEU A 236 -11.09 18.53 5.81
N GLU A 237 -10.56 19.57 5.15
CA GLU A 237 -10.93 20.98 5.39
C GLU A 237 -12.42 21.21 5.15
N ASN A 238 -13.05 20.47 4.24
CA ASN A 238 -14.48 20.54 3.96
C ASN A 238 -15.35 19.93 5.07
N LEU A 239 -14.74 19.22 6.02
CA LEU A 239 -15.42 18.63 7.18
C LEU A 239 -15.32 19.53 8.42
N GLU A 240 -14.65 20.70 8.32
CA GLU A 240 -14.62 21.69 9.39
C GLU A 240 -16.03 22.24 9.61
N THR A 241 -16.59 21.91 10.76
CA THR A 241 -17.90 22.39 11.21
C THR A 241 -17.71 23.35 12.38
N GLU A 242 -18.72 24.18 12.70
CA GLU A 242 -18.73 25.11 13.84
C GLU A 242 -18.35 24.44 15.18
N TRP A 243 -18.36 23.11 15.22
CA TRP A 243 -17.97 22.31 16.37
C TRP A 243 -16.49 22.46 16.72
N TYR A 244 -15.63 22.71 15.72
CA TYR A 244 -14.18 22.83 15.89
C TYR A 244 -13.77 24.10 16.63
N ASP A 245 -14.46 25.21 16.43
CA ASP A 245 -14.18 26.48 17.12
C ASP A 245 -14.47 26.42 18.60
N ASN A 246 -15.44 25.61 19.00
CA ASN A 246 -15.78 25.40 20.42
C ASN A 246 -14.72 24.53 21.16
N LEU A 247 -13.97 23.70 20.46
CA LEU A 247 -12.88 22.89 21.04
C LEU A 247 -11.58 23.70 21.21
N LYS A 248 -11.26 24.60 20.28
CA LYS A 248 -10.08 25.48 20.37
C LYS A 248 -10.13 26.35 21.67
N ASN A 249 -11.31 26.74 22.09
CA ASN A 249 -11.49 27.52 23.29
C ASN A 249 -11.47 26.72 24.61
N LYS A 250 -11.39 25.38 24.53
CA LYS A 250 -11.35 24.48 25.71
C LYS A 250 -9.98 23.84 25.95
N ILE A 251 -9.01 24.09 25.08
CA ILE A 251 -7.63 23.61 25.28
C ILE A 251 -6.87 24.72 26.03
N SER A 252 -6.48 24.45 27.24
CA SER A 252 -5.62 25.37 28.00
C SER A 252 -4.27 25.56 27.33
N PRO A 253 -3.54 26.66 27.56
CA PRO A 253 -2.20 26.87 27.04
C PRO A 253 -1.18 25.80 27.46
N GLU A 254 -1.49 24.97 28.43
CA GLU A 254 -0.69 23.88 28.95
C GLU A 254 -1.01 22.52 28.30
N GLY A 255 -1.92 22.48 27.30
CA GLY A 255 -2.23 21.25 26.54
C GLY A 255 -3.05 20.21 27.29
N GLN A 256 -3.68 20.57 28.40
CA GLN A 256 -4.64 19.71 29.11
C GLN A 256 -6.06 20.07 28.68
N ALA A 257 -6.83 19.06 28.21
CA ALA A 257 -8.26 19.22 27.99
C ALA A 257 -8.96 19.34 29.37
N CYS A 258 -9.71 20.39 29.57
CA CYS A 258 -10.62 20.55 30.71
C CYS A 258 -11.90 19.75 30.50
#